data_2b2748352fd8065eb335c72ff4327d91
#
_entry.id   2b2748352fd8065eb335c72ff4327d91
#
_cell.length_a   1.000
_cell.length_b   1.000
_cell.length_c   1.000
_cell.angle_alpha   90.00
_cell.angle_beta   90.00
_cell.angle_gamma   90.00
#
_symmetry.space_group_name_H-M   'P 1'
#
loop_
_entity.id
_entity.type
_entity.pdbx_description
1 polymer ?
#
loop_
_entity_poly.entity_id
_entity_poly.type
_entity_poly.pdbx_seq_one_letter_code
_entity_poly.pdbx_strand_id
1 'polypeptide(L)'
;MKVKIEKSKYSGTINVPSSKSYSHRYLLAAMLSKNSSVVNNIYYSNDVMATLNCMSSFGCDYKKDANSVTVFNNNKVVDNPIFDCNESGSTLRFLIPIALTKYENVTFKGTVKLIERGIDVYEEILSKQNIQVIKNKESIIIKGKLKAGTYDVNGSSSSQYITGLLFALPLLDGDSIINIIPPFNSYNYVDMTLKVLEEYGIKIIKKGLELHIKGNQNYIAKDVIVEGDYSNSAFLDALNYLDNKVNVLGLVTPSLQGDKVYLEYFEKINKEHTSLSVSNCIDLAPVLMALASIKHGVTLTGTNRLKIKESDRAAAMQQELYKIGVNVDIFDNFLIVHKCNLHQPIQAFDSHNDHRIAMALSILSSLFDIEIDNYQAVSKSYPTYFEDLIKLGGKITYEN
;
A
#
# COMPACT_ATOMS: atom_id res chain seq x y z
N MET A 1 -16.05 7.94 15.63
CA MET A 1 -15.12 9.01 16.05
C MET A 1 -14.90 9.97 14.89
N LYS A 2 -14.83 11.25 15.19
CA LYS A 2 -14.77 12.34 14.21
C LYS A 2 -13.57 13.24 14.51
N VAL A 3 -12.94 13.80 13.46
CA VAL A 3 -11.98 14.89 13.58
C VAL A 3 -12.59 16.17 12.98
N LYS A 4 -12.46 17.28 13.69
CA LYS A 4 -12.82 18.61 13.21
C LYS A 4 -11.55 19.39 12.94
N ILE A 5 -11.49 20.03 11.78
CA ILE A 5 -10.36 20.84 11.35
C ILE A 5 -10.89 22.20 10.95
N GLU A 6 -10.55 23.24 11.71
CA GLU A 6 -10.85 24.60 11.31
C GLU A 6 -9.97 24.98 10.10
N LYS A 7 -10.49 25.85 9.25
CA LYS A 7 -9.71 26.41 8.15
C LYS A 7 -8.35 26.90 8.63
N SER A 8 -7.29 26.37 8.08
CA SER A 8 -5.93 26.56 8.56
C SER A 8 -4.96 26.87 7.42
N LYS A 9 -3.87 27.58 7.75
CA LYS A 9 -2.69 27.71 6.91
C LYS A 9 -1.58 26.85 7.50
N TYR A 10 -1.00 26.01 6.66
CA TYR A 10 0.04 25.06 7.05
C TYR A 10 1.41 25.56 6.66
N SER A 11 2.35 25.52 7.61
CA SER A 11 3.75 25.88 7.35
C SER A 11 4.68 25.13 8.30
N GLY A 12 5.89 24.89 7.86
CA GLY A 12 6.91 24.24 8.65
C GLY A 12 7.55 23.05 7.98
N THR A 13 8.32 22.29 8.71
CA THR A 13 9.07 21.14 8.23
C THR A 13 8.59 19.87 8.94
N ILE A 14 8.39 18.81 8.18
CA ILE A 14 7.93 17.52 8.67
C ILE A 14 8.70 16.37 8.01
N ASN A 15 9.07 15.35 8.81
CA ASN A 15 9.60 14.10 8.26
C ASN A 15 8.43 13.18 7.88
N VAL A 16 8.38 12.78 6.61
CA VAL A 16 7.39 11.80 6.16
C VAL A 16 7.67 10.42 6.79
N PRO A 17 6.65 9.62 7.11
CA PRO A 17 6.85 8.23 7.53
C PRO A 17 7.66 7.44 6.50
N SER A 18 8.31 6.38 6.95
CA SER A 18 8.95 5.44 6.05
C SER A 18 7.95 4.73 5.14
N SER A 19 8.39 4.37 3.95
CA SER A 19 7.57 3.69 2.95
C SER A 19 7.00 2.38 3.47
N LYS A 20 5.66 2.33 3.62
CA LYS A 20 4.93 1.11 3.98
C LYS A 20 5.28 -0.04 3.02
N SER A 21 5.32 0.26 1.73
CA SER A 21 5.60 -0.72 0.69
C SER A 21 7.01 -1.33 0.78
N TYR A 22 8.02 -0.54 1.13
CA TYR A 22 9.36 -1.04 1.40
C TYR A 22 9.45 -1.74 2.75
N SER A 23 8.78 -1.21 3.79
CA SER A 23 8.77 -1.83 5.12
C SER A 23 8.32 -3.28 5.09
N HIS A 24 7.19 -3.59 4.44
CA HIS A 24 6.73 -4.96 4.26
C HIS A 24 7.80 -5.84 3.58
N ARG A 25 8.44 -5.34 2.52
CA ARG A 25 9.42 -6.09 1.75
C ARG A 25 10.69 -6.38 2.53
N TYR A 26 11.25 -5.38 3.19
CA TYR A 26 12.45 -5.55 4.01
C TYR A 26 12.20 -6.46 5.22
N LEU A 27 11.06 -6.32 5.89
CA LEU A 27 10.69 -7.20 7.01
C LEU A 27 10.58 -8.66 6.57
N LEU A 28 9.95 -8.93 5.42
CA LEU A 28 9.82 -10.29 4.89
C LEU A 28 11.17 -10.85 4.41
N ALA A 29 12.02 -10.05 3.77
CA ALA A 29 13.36 -10.47 3.38
C ALA A 29 14.23 -10.79 4.61
N ALA A 30 14.14 -9.96 5.67
CA ALA A 30 14.81 -10.20 6.94
C ALA A 30 14.29 -11.48 7.62
N MET A 31 12.97 -11.70 7.63
CA MET A 31 12.35 -12.93 8.15
C MET A 31 12.87 -14.20 7.46
N LEU A 32 13.10 -14.13 6.16
CA LEU A 32 13.56 -15.27 5.36
C LEU A 32 15.08 -15.47 5.41
N SER A 33 15.82 -14.52 5.98
CA SER A 33 17.28 -14.60 6.11
C SER A 33 17.71 -15.55 7.23
N LYS A 34 18.86 -16.19 7.09
CA LYS A 34 19.38 -17.16 8.08
C LYS A 34 19.92 -16.50 9.37
N ASN A 35 20.42 -15.27 9.28
CA ASN A 35 21.00 -14.52 10.39
C ASN A 35 20.10 -13.31 10.72
N SER A 36 20.40 -12.61 11.82
CA SER A 36 19.67 -11.41 12.20
C SER A 36 19.92 -10.26 11.21
N SER A 37 18.89 -9.46 11.01
CA SER A 37 18.90 -8.22 10.23
C SER A 37 18.27 -7.10 11.03
N VAL A 38 18.81 -5.89 10.89
CA VAL A 38 18.20 -4.68 11.43
C VAL A 38 17.54 -3.89 10.31
N VAL A 39 16.24 -3.68 10.42
CA VAL A 39 15.48 -2.83 9.51
C VAL A 39 15.25 -1.49 10.21
N ASN A 40 15.99 -0.46 9.77
CA ASN A 40 15.96 0.88 10.34
C ASN A 40 14.91 1.76 9.66
N ASN A 41 14.53 2.84 10.31
CA ASN A 41 13.51 3.79 9.87
C ASN A 41 12.18 3.08 9.58
N ILE A 42 11.71 2.27 10.52
CA ILE A 42 10.40 1.63 10.46
C ILE A 42 9.35 2.54 11.12
N TYR A 43 8.26 2.75 10.41
CA TYR A 43 7.08 3.42 10.92
C TYR A 43 5.98 2.40 11.22
N TYR A 44 5.54 2.35 12.49
CA TYR A 44 4.64 1.30 13.00
C TYR A 44 3.17 1.59 12.71
N SER A 45 2.79 1.56 11.44
CA SER A 45 1.39 1.58 11.02
C SER A 45 0.71 0.22 11.28
N ASN A 46 -0.62 0.20 11.29
CA ASN A 46 -1.38 -1.03 11.51
C ASN A 46 -1.01 -2.13 10.51
N ASP A 47 -0.80 -1.78 9.24
CA ASP A 47 -0.41 -2.74 8.20
C ASP A 47 0.99 -3.34 8.46
N VAL A 48 1.96 -2.50 8.89
CA VAL A 48 3.31 -2.96 9.23
C VAL A 48 3.27 -3.85 10.47
N MET A 49 2.48 -3.47 11.49
CA MET A 49 2.28 -4.28 12.69
C MET A 49 1.66 -5.65 12.38
N ALA A 50 0.70 -5.72 11.44
CA ALA A 50 0.13 -6.99 11.00
C ALA A 50 1.22 -7.90 10.39
N THR A 51 2.14 -7.36 9.58
CA THR A 51 3.28 -8.13 9.04
C THR A 51 4.19 -8.63 10.16
N LEU A 52 4.56 -7.78 11.13
CA LEU A 52 5.41 -8.16 12.26
C LEU A 52 4.78 -9.29 13.08
N ASN A 53 3.48 -9.19 13.39
CA ASN A 53 2.77 -10.23 14.13
C ASN A 53 2.75 -11.56 13.34
N CYS A 54 2.53 -11.51 12.03
CA CYS A 54 2.58 -12.68 11.18
C CYS A 54 3.98 -13.32 11.08
N MET A 55 5.06 -12.53 11.22
CA MET A 55 6.42 -13.08 11.27
C MET A 55 6.61 -14.01 12.48
N SER A 56 6.02 -13.67 13.63
CA SER A 56 6.02 -14.56 14.81
C SER A 56 5.26 -15.86 14.54
N SER A 57 4.11 -15.79 13.85
CA SER A 57 3.38 -16.98 13.41
C SER A 57 4.16 -17.84 12.40
N PHE A 58 5.05 -17.22 11.62
CA PHE A 58 5.97 -17.94 10.72
C PHE A 58 7.12 -18.64 11.46
N GLY A 59 7.31 -18.36 12.75
CA GLY A 59 8.37 -18.90 13.59
C GLY A 59 9.63 -18.05 13.65
N CYS A 60 9.49 -16.75 13.38
CA CYS A 60 10.54 -15.76 13.44
C CYS A 60 10.32 -14.84 14.63
N ASP A 61 11.35 -14.57 15.44
CA ASP A 61 11.29 -13.60 16.53
C ASP A 61 11.76 -12.24 16.05
N TYR A 62 11.28 -11.17 16.69
CA TYR A 62 11.76 -9.82 16.43
C TYR A 62 11.78 -8.97 17.71
N LYS A 63 12.64 -7.96 17.72
CA LYS A 63 12.67 -6.91 18.76
C LYS A 63 12.37 -5.57 18.12
N LYS A 64 11.39 -4.88 18.68
CA LYS A 64 11.03 -3.49 18.30
C LYS A 64 11.85 -2.51 19.12
N ASP A 65 12.40 -1.51 18.46
CA ASP A 65 12.88 -0.28 19.07
C ASP A 65 12.03 0.91 18.56
N ALA A 66 12.36 2.15 18.92
CA ALA A 66 11.54 3.33 18.60
C ALA A 66 11.22 3.45 17.10
N ASN A 67 12.20 3.21 16.22
CA ASN A 67 12.06 3.30 14.76
C ASN A 67 12.84 2.23 14.00
N SER A 68 13.16 1.12 14.65
CA SER A 68 13.84 -0.01 14.01
C SER A 68 13.32 -1.35 14.53
N VAL A 69 13.51 -2.38 13.73
CA VAL A 69 13.19 -3.75 14.08
C VAL A 69 14.40 -4.63 13.84
N THR A 70 14.86 -5.32 14.87
CA THR A 70 15.82 -6.41 14.73
C THR A 70 15.07 -7.72 14.58
N VAL A 71 15.30 -8.40 13.48
CA VAL A 71 14.64 -9.66 13.10
C VAL A 71 15.58 -10.82 13.36
N PHE A 72 15.10 -11.86 14.04
CA PHE A 72 15.86 -13.07 14.40
C PHE A 72 15.15 -14.29 13.82
N ASN A 73 15.70 -14.90 12.77
CA ASN A 73 15.13 -16.13 12.26
C ASN A 73 15.64 -17.33 13.05
N ASN A 74 14.84 -17.82 13.96
CA ASN A 74 15.14 -18.98 14.79
C ASN A 74 14.71 -20.33 14.16
N ASN A 75 14.19 -20.29 12.93
CA ASN A 75 13.67 -21.46 12.20
C ASN A 75 12.68 -22.33 13.02
N LYS A 76 11.94 -21.72 13.95
CA LYS A 76 10.94 -22.44 14.73
C LYS A 76 9.88 -23.04 13.81
N VAL A 77 9.51 -24.28 14.05
CA VAL A 77 8.36 -24.90 13.40
C VAL A 77 7.13 -24.64 14.27
N VAL A 78 6.10 -24.10 13.67
CA VAL A 78 4.81 -23.82 14.31
C VAL A 78 3.79 -24.76 13.70
N ASP A 79 3.06 -25.53 14.53
CA ASP A 79 2.01 -26.41 14.04
C ASP A 79 0.78 -25.60 13.63
N ASN A 80 0.32 -25.83 12.38
CA ASN A 80 -0.86 -25.18 11.82
C ASN A 80 -0.90 -23.67 12.09
N PRO A 81 0.09 -22.90 11.60
CA PRO A 81 0.22 -21.48 11.92
C PRO A 81 -1.00 -20.67 11.49
N ILE A 82 -1.35 -19.69 12.32
CA ILE A 82 -2.42 -18.73 12.05
C ILE A 82 -1.78 -17.35 11.84
N PHE A 83 -1.98 -16.80 10.68
CA PHE A 83 -1.49 -15.50 10.28
C PHE A 83 -2.64 -14.48 10.36
N ASP A 84 -2.64 -13.61 11.36
CA ASP A 84 -3.63 -12.54 11.46
C ASP A 84 -3.15 -11.31 10.67
N CYS A 85 -3.71 -11.15 9.48
CA CYS A 85 -3.38 -10.07 8.56
C CYS A 85 -4.17 -8.77 8.84
N ASN A 86 -5.11 -8.78 9.80
CA ASN A 86 -6.01 -7.67 10.12
C ASN A 86 -6.69 -7.14 8.84
N GLU A 87 -6.35 -5.91 8.37
CA GLU A 87 -6.84 -5.32 7.12
C GLU A 87 -5.77 -5.26 6.02
N SER A 88 -4.57 -5.74 6.28
CA SER A 88 -3.41 -5.59 5.40
C SER A 88 -3.42 -6.56 4.21
N GLY A 89 -3.81 -6.05 3.05
CA GLY A 89 -3.75 -6.81 1.79
C GLY A 89 -2.33 -7.20 1.37
N SER A 90 -1.32 -6.38 1.71
CA SER A 90 0.09 -6.71 1.45
C SER A 90 0.55 -7.88 2.30
N THR A 91 0.24 -7.86 3.61
CA THR A 91 0.57 -8.96 4.53
C THR A 91 -0.03 -10.27 4.05
N LEU A 92 -1.34 -10.27 3.75
CA LEU A 92 -2.05 -11.46 3.27
C LEU A 92 -1.42 -12.03 2.00
N ARG A 93 -1.33 -11.20 0.94
CA ARG A 93 -0.91 -11.69 -0.38
C ARG A 93 0.57 -12.01 -0.47
N PHE A 94 1.43 -11.36 0.32
CA PHE A 94 2.84 -11.71 0.34
C PHE A 94 3.08 -13.01 1.09
N LEU A 95 2.40 -13.22 2.22
CA LEU A 95 2.64 -14.37 3.09
C LEU A 95 2.02 -15.67 2.59
N ILE A 96 0.96 -15.64 1.79
CA ILE A 96 0.35 -16.88 1.27
C ILE A 96 1.40 -17.78 0.60
N PRO A 97 2.07 -17.38 -0.49
CA PRO A 97 3.05 -18.26 -1.12
C PRO A 97 4.28 -18.53 -0.24
N ILE A 98 4.70 -17.56 0.58
CA ILE A 98 5.83 -17.74 1.51
C ILE A 98 5.51 -18.85 2.53
N ALA A 99 4.33 -18.82 3.15
CA ALA A 99 3.94 -19.82 4.15
C ALA A 99 3.86 -21.23 3.55
N LEU A 100 3.41 -21.34 2.29
CA LEU A 100 3.30 -22.61 1.59
C LEU A 100 4.64 -23.22 1.15
N THR A 101 5.75 -22.50 1.27
CA THR A 101 7.09 -23.11 1.13
C THR A 101 7.47 -23.96 2.35
N LYS A 102 6.95 -23.61 3.53
CA LYS A 102 7.33 -24.22 4.81
C LYS A 102 6.24 -25.14 5.38
N TYR A 103 4.98 -24.72 5.31
CA TYR A 103 3.83 -25.37 5.99
C TYR A 103 2.86 -25.99 4.99
N GLU A 104 2.25 -27.12 5.39
CA GLU A 104 1.20 -27.81 4.62
C GLU A 104 -0.22 -27.34 4.96
N ASN A 105 -0.43 -26.88 6.19
CA ASN A 105 -1.72 -26.38 6.66
C ASN A 105 -1.52 -25.00 7.27
N VAL A 106 -2.16 -24.00 6.69
CA VAL A 106 -2.05 -22.60 7.13
C VAL A 106 -3.43 -21.96 7.19
N THR A 107 -3.62 -21.07 8.16
CA THR A 107 -4.83 -20.24 8.26
C THR A 107 -4.45 -18.77 8.22
N PHE A 108 -5.04 -18.03 7.30
CA PHE A 108 -4.96 -16.59 7.25
C PHE A 108 -6.25 -15.99 7.80
N LYS A 109 -6.16 -15.11 8.79
CA LYS A 109 -7.29 -14.34 9.34
C LYS A 109 -7.21 -12.88 8.88
N GLY A 110 -8.35 -12.24 8.82
CA GLY A 110 -8.46 -10.82 8.52
C GLY A 110 -9.88 -10.33 8.66
N THR A 111 -10.08 -9.02 8.57
CA THR A 111 -11.44 -8.47 8.55
C THR A 111 -12.24 -9.01 7.37
N VAL A 112 -13.56 -9.01 7.51
CA VAL A 112 -14.48 -9.41 6.42
C VAL A 112 -14.11 -8.72 5.11
N LYS A 113 -13.85 -7.40 5.17
CA LYS A 113 -13.48 -6.61 4.01
C LYS A 113 -12.17 -7.08 3.34
N LEU A 114 -11.15 -7.48 4.13
CA LEU A 114 -9.91 -8.02 3.58
C LEU A 114 -10.16 -9.34 2.84
N ILE A 115 -10.95 -10.23 3.44
CA ILE A 115 -11.26 -11.54 2.84
C ILE A 115 -12.12 -11.37 1.57
N GLU A 116 -13.09 -10.46 1.57
CA GLU A 116 -13.89 -10.13 0.39
C GLU A 116 -13.08 -9.56 -0.79
N ARG A 117 -12.00 -8.83 -0.53
CA ARG A 117 -11.04 -8.35 -1.56
C ARG A 117 -10.36 -9.50 -2.30
N GLY A 118 -10.44 -10.71 -1.77
CA GLY A 118 -10.11 -11.96 -2.42
C GLY A 118 -8.62 -12.21 -2.66
N ILE A 119 -8.37 -13.44 -3.07
CA ILE A 119 -7.08 -13.97 -3.48
C ILE A 119 -7.20 -14.73 -4.82
N ASP A 120 -8.08 -14.31 -5.70
CA ASP A 120 -8.52 -15.03 -6.89
C ASP A 120 -7.36 -15.55 -7.76
N VAL A 121 -6.30 -14.73 -7.94
CA VAL A 121 -5.10 -15.15 -8.68
C VAL A 121 -4.40 -16.32 -8.01
N TYR A 122 -4.32 -16.33 -6.67
CA TYR A 122 -3.76 -17.49 -5.98
C TYR A 122 -4.68 -18.70 -6.01
N GLU A 123 -6.00 -18.52 -5.97
CA GLU A 123 -6.93 -19.66 -6.10
C GLU A 123 -6.72 -20.38 -7.42
N GLU A 124 -6.57 -19.63 -8.52
CA GLU A 124 -6.26 -20.22 -9.82
C GLU A 124 -4.90 -20.94 -9.82
N ILE A 125 -3.85 -20.31 -9.31
CA ILE A 125 -2.50 -20.88 -9.24
C ILE A 125 -2.49 -22.15 -8.38
N LEU A 126 -3.07 -22.09 -7.19
CA LEU A 126 -3.04 -23.17 -6.20
C LEU A 126 -3.88 -24.36 -6.64
N SER A 127 -5.02 -24.11 -7.32
CA SER A 127 -5.85 -25.18 -7.88
C SER A 127 -5.10 -26.02 -8.91
N LYS A 128 -4.29 -25.40 -9.79
CA LYS A 128 -3.43 -26.10 -10.76
C LYS A 128 -2.38 -27.02 -10.12
N GLN A 129 -2.06 -26.76 -8.84
CA GLN A 129 -1.12 -27.58 -8.05
C GLN A 129 -1.81 -28.56 -7.10
N ASN A 130 -3.14 -28.70 -7.17
CA ASN A 130 -3.97 -29.51 -6.26
C ASN A 130 -3.86 -29.05 -4.79
N ILE A 131 -3.66 -27.76 -4.54
CA ILE A 131 -3.65 -27.14 -3.22
C ILE A 131 -5.07 -26.68 -2.89
N GLN A 132 -5.61 -27.14 -1.78
CA GLN A 132 -6.98 -26.82 -1.36
C GLN A 132 -7.06 -25.44 -0.71
N VAL A 133 -8.02 -24.62 -1.14
CA VAL A 133 -8.36 -23.33 -0.53
C VAL A 133 -9.79 -23.37 -0.01
N ILE A 134 -9.97 -23.03 1.27
CA ILE A 134 -11.27 -22.95 1.93
C ILE A 134 -11.45 -21.54 2.46
N LYS A 135 -12.45 -20.82 1.93
CA LYS A 135 -12.78 -19.46 2.37
C LYS A 135 -13.92 -19.47 3.38
N ASN A 136 -13.75 -18.77 4.48
CA ASN A 136 -14.77 -18.42 5.45
C ASN A 136 -14.93 -16.88 5.48
N LYS A 137 -15.87 -16.40 6.27
CA LYS A 137 -16.17 -14.95 6.38
C LYS A 137 -14.96 -14.10 6.80
N GLU A 138 -14.12 -14.61 7.70
CA GLU A 138 -12.97 -13.88 8.29
C GLU A 138 -11.66 -14.65 8.21
N SER A 139 -11.62 -15.73 7.40
CA SER A 139 -10.41 -16.54 7.27
C SER A 139 -10.32 -17.28 5.94
N ILE A 140 -9.10 -17.61 5.57
CA ILE A 140 -8.77 -18.48 4.43
C ILE A 140 -7.87 -19.60 4.96
N ILE A 141 -8.27 -20.84 4.76
CA ILE A 141 -7.49 -22.03 5.12
C ILE A 141 -6.91 -22.61 3.85
N ILE A 142 -5.61 -22.85 3.82
CA ILE A 142 -4.92 -23.42 2.66
C ILE A 142 -4.20 -24.70 3.08
N LYS A 143 -4.40 -25.78 2.29
CA LYS A 143 -3.82 -27.10 2.55
C LYS A 143 -3.04 -27.59 1.34
N GLY A 144 -1.75 -27.78 1.51
CA GLY A 144 -0.78 -28.21 0.49
C GLY A 144 0.46 -27.32 0.47
N LYS A 145 1.49 -27.75 -0.25
CA LYS A 145 2.76 -27.05 -0.42
C LYS A 145 2.92 -26.50 -1.83
N LEU A 146 3.45 -25.29 -1.93
CA LEU A 146 3.81 -24.68 -3.20
C LEU A 146 4.95 -25.46 -3.85
N LYS A 147 4.89 -25.65 -5.18
CA LYS A 147 5.91 -26.36 -5.97
C LYS A 147 6.52 -25.42 -7.00
N ALA A 148 7.78 -25.66 -7.34
CA ALA A 148 8.43 -24.98 -8.46
C ALA A 148 7.72 -25.25 -9.79
N GLY A 149 7.81 -24.33 -10.74
CA GLY A 149 7.20 -24.46 -12.05
C GLY A 149 6.88 -23.12 -12.72
N THR A 150 5.98 -23.14 -13.70
CA THR A 150 5.56 -21.95 -14.43
C THR A 150 4.27 -21.37 -13.85
N TYR A 151 4.27 -20.07 -13.66
CA TYR A 151 3.18 -19.30 -13.06
C TYR A 151 2.71 -18.21 -14.01
N ASP A 152 1.53 -18.36 -14.59
CA ASP A 152 0.91 -17.32 -15.40
C ASP A 152 0.15 -16.37 -14.50
N VAL A 153 0.54 -15.09 -14.49
CA VAL A 153 -0.07 -14.06 -13.64
C VAL A 153 -0.56 -12.91 -14.49
N ASN A 154 -1.86 -12.62 -14.39
CA ASN A 154 -2.44 -11.46 -15.07
C ASN A 154 -1.86 -10.16 -14.48
N GLY A 155 -1.08 -9.42 -15.28
CA GLY A 155 -0.43 -8.18 -14.88
C GLY A 155 -1.39 -7.01 -14.64
N SER A 156 -2.65 -7.10 -15.06
CA SER A 156 -3.70 -6.12 -14.72
C SER A 156 -4.21 -6.28 -13.29
N SER A 157 -3.97 -7.43 -12.66
CA SER A 157 -4.29 -7.69 -11.25
C SER A 157 -3.34 -6.93 -10.32
N SER A 158 -3.46 -7.16 -9.04
CA SER A 158 -2.55 -6.54 -8.07
C SER A 158 -1.12 -7.08 -8.20
N SER A 159 -0.12 -6.20 -8.29
CA SER A 159 1.30 -6.56 -8.22
C SER A 159 1.71 -7.31 -6.94
N GLN A 160 0.84 -7.32 -5.93
CA GLN A 160 1.05 -8.05 -4.68
C GLN A 160 1.14 -9.57 -4.91
N TYR A 161 0.44 -10.12 -5.89
CA TYR A 161 0.52 -11.53 -6.24
C TYR A 161 1.91 -11.91 -6.78
N ILE A 162 2.43 -11.11 -7.71
CA ILE A 162 3.78 -11.30 -8.25
C ILE A 162 4.82 -11.14 -7.11
N THR A 163 4.66 -10.13 -6.26
CA THR A 163 5.56 -9.88 -5.13
C THR A 163 5.63 -11.09 -4.18
N GLY A 164 4.49 -11.66 -3.79
CA GLY A 164 4.47 -12.83 -2.91
C GLY A 164 5.17 -14.04 -3.53
N LEU A 165 4.92 -14.32 -4.81
CA LEU A 165 5.62 -15.39 -5.55
C LEU A 165 7.13 -15.14 -5.61
N LEU A 166 7.56 -13.90 -5.89
CA LEU A 166 8.98 -13.55 -5.95
C LEU A 166 9.72 -13.79 -4.63
N PHE A 167 9.06 -13.64 -3.48
CA PHE A 167 9.63 -14.00 -2.18
C PHE A 167 9.69 -15.51 -1.95
N ALA A 168 8.71 -16.26 -2.44
CA ALA A 168 8.56 -17.67 -2.15
C ALA A 168 9.38 -18.58 -3.08
N LEU A 169 9.32 -18.33 -4.39
CA LEU A 169 9.86 -19.24 -5.41
C LEU A 169 11.37 -19.48 -5.31
N PRO A 170 12.21 -18.52 -4.89
CA PRO A 170 13.64 -18.77 -4.67
C PRO A 170 13.94 -19.85 -3.63
N LEU A 171 13.02 -20.11 -2.70
CA LEU A 171 13.18 -21.07 -1.60
C LEU A 171 12.84 -22.50 -2.00
N LEU A 172 12.16 -22.70 -3.12
CA LEU A 172 11.69 -24.01 -3.56
C LEU A 172 12.79 -24.86 -4.16
N ASP A 173 12.60 -26.18 -4.12
CA ASP A 173 13.43 -27.11 -4.88
C ASP A 173 12.99 -27.11 -6.34
N GLY A 174 13.88 -26.61 -7.20
CA GLY A 174 13.64 -26.45 -8.63
C GLY A 174 13.39 -25.01 -9.09
N ASP A 175 13.62 -24.79 -10.38
CA ASP A 175 13.51 -23.48 -11.01
C ASP A 175 12.05 -23.11 -11.29
N SER A 176 11.78 -21.83 -11.31
CA SER A 176 10.43 -21.31 -11.61
C SER A 176 10.47 -20.16 -12.61
N ILE A 177 9.35 -19.96 -13.29
CA ILE A 177 9.14 -18.82 -14.20
C ILE A 177 7.79 -18.17 -13.83
N ILE A 178 7.79 -16.87 -13.69
CA ILE A 178 6.54 -16.09 -13.64
C ILE A 178 6.36 -15.42 -15.01
N ASN A 179 5.31 -15.78 -15.72
CA ASN A 179 4.88 -15.13 -16.95
C ASN A 179 3.86 -14.05 -16.61
N ILE A 180 4.17 -12.80 -16.90
CA ILE A 180 3.26 -11.68 -16.66
C ILE A 180 2.44 -11.45 -17.92
N ILE A 181 1.13 -11.72 -17.85
CA ILE A 181 0.20 -11.53 -18.96
C ILE A 181 -0.21 -10.05 -19.02
N PRO A 182 -0.02 -9.37 -20.17
CA PRO A 182 -0.37 -7.95 -20.32
C PRO A 182 -1.87 -7.65 -20.09
N PRO A 183 -2.20 -6.38 -19.70
CA PRO A 183 -1.30 -5.27 -19.43
C PRO A 183 -0.62 -5.39 -18.07
N PHE A 184 0.64 -4.91 -17.94
CA PHE A 184 1.40 -4.95 -16.69
C PHE A 184 1.29 -3.62 -15.94
N ASN A 185 0.34 -3.56 -15.00
CA ASN A 185 0.10 -2.40 -14.15
C ASN A 185 0.90 -2.48 -12.85
N SER A 186 1.19 -1.31 -12.25
CA SER A 186 1.94 -1.23 -10.98
C SER A 186 3.30 -1.96 -11.01
N TYR A 187 3.97 -1.96 -12.15
CA TYR A 187 5.27 -2.61 -12.34
C TYR A 187 6.33 -2.07 -11.37
N ASN A 188 6.26 -0.79 -10.97
CA ASN A 188 7.19 -0.19 -10.00
C ASN A 188 7.24 -0.96 -8.68
N TYR A 189 6.11 -1.52 -8.21
CA TYR A 189 6.10 -2.33 -6.98
C TYR A 189 6.81 -3.68 -7.16
N VAL A 190 6.80 -4.23 -8.38
CA VAL A 190 7.60 -5.42 -8.71
C VAL A 190 9.09 -5.07 -8.76
N ASP A 191 9.45 -3.95 -9.38
CA ASP A 191 10.83 -3.47 -9.42
C ASP A 191 11.38 -3.17 -8.00
N MET A 192 10.56 -2.58 -7.10
CA MET A 192 10.90 -2.46 -5.66
C MET A 192 11.17 -3.83 -5.02
N THR A 193 10.37 -4.84 -5.36
CA THR A 193 10.56 -6.20 -4.84
C THR A 193 11.86 -6.80 -5.35
N LEU A 194 12.14 -6.69 -6.65
CA LEU A 194 13.38 -7.19 -7.26
C LEU A 194 14.62 -6.55 -6.62
N LYS A 195 14.57 -5.23 -6.37
CA LYS A 195 15.65 -4.51 -5.67
C LYS A 195 15.89 -5.06 -4.26
N VAL A 196 14.83 -5.21 -3.46
CA VAL A 196 14.96 -5.76 -2.10
C VAL A 196 15.49 -7.18 -2.13
N LEU A 197 15.03 -8.03 -3.04
CA LEU A 197 15.51 -9.40 -3.19
C LEU A 197 16.99 -9.45 -3.57
N GLU A 198 17.42 -8.61 -4.51
CA GLU A 198 18.83 -8.47 -4.89
C GLU A 198 19.71 -8.04 -3.70
N GLU A 199 19.24 -7.08 -2.90
CA GLU A 199 19.93 -6.62 -1.68
C GLU A 199 20.10 -7.73 -0.65
N TYR A 200 19.18 -8.70 -0.61
CA TYR A 200 19.24 -9.89 0.24
C TYR A 200 19.83 -11.13 -0.48
N GLY A 201 20.54 -10.92 -1.58
CA GLY A 201 21.32 -11.95 -2.28
C GLY A 201 20.51 -12.87 -3.19
N ILE A 202 19.23 -12.61 -3.40
CA ILE A 202 18.36 -13.38 -4.30
C ILE A 202 18.53 -12.85 -5.74
N LYS A 203 18.80 -13.76 -6.67
CA LYS A 203 18.99 -13.44 -8.09
C LYS A 203 17.79 -13.85 -8.93
N ILE A 204 17.19 -12.90 -9.61
CA ILE A 204 16.06 -13.09 -10.52
C ILE A 204 16.42 -12.47 -11.87
N ILE A 205 16.22 -13.20 -12.96
CA ILE A 205 16.51 -12.73 -14.31
C ILE A 205 15.21 -12.28 -14.97
N LYS A 206 15.10 -10.99 -15.23
CA LYS A 206 13.95 -10.40 -15.94
C LYS A 206 14.21 -10.41 -17.44
N LYS A 207 13.35 -11.09 -18.22
CA LYS A 207 13.38 -11.13 -19.68
C LYS A 207 12.03 -10.66 -20.23
N GLY A 208 11.92 -9.36 -20.48
CA GLY A 208 10.64 -8.77 -20.87
C GLY A 208 9.58 -8.91 -19.77
N LEU A 209 8.53 -9.68 -20.05
CA LEU A 209 7.46 -9.98 -19.09
C LEU A 209 7.64 -11.33 -18.37
N GLU A 210 8.77 -12.00 -18.56
CA GLU A 210 9.12 -13.22 -17.84
C GLU A 210 10.13 -12.93 -16.73
N LEU A 211 9.89 -13.51 -15.55
CA LEU A 211 10.80 -13.50 -14.41
C LEU A 211 11.28 -14.92 -14.17
N HIS A 212 12.56 -15.17 -14.43
CA HIS A 212 13.20 -16.48 -14.27
C HIS A 212 13.86 -16.56 -12.90
N ILE A 213 13.45 -17.51 -12.09
CA ILE A 213 13.86 -17.69 -10.69
C ILE A 213 14.54 -19.05 -10.54
N LYS A 214 15.81 -19.04 -10.16
CA LYS A 214 16.49 -20.26 -9.70
C LYS A 214 15.96 -20.65 -8.34
N GLY A 215 15.72 -21.94 -8.13
CA GLY A 215 15.39 -22.49 -6.82
C GLY A 215 16.60 -22.64 -5.89
N ASN A 216 16.34 -23.12 -4.67
CA ASN A 216 17.37 -23.40 -3.66
C ASN A 216 18.27 -22.20 -3.32
N GLN A 217 17.78 -20.96 -3.47
CA GLN A 217 18.50 -19.77 -3.07
C GLN A 217 18.32 -19.51 -1.56
N ASN A 218 19.23 -18.77 -0.98
CA ASN A 218 19.21 -18.38 0.41
C ASN A 218 19.25 -16.88 0.55
N TYR A 219 18.37 -16.35 1.39
CA TYR A 219 18.38 -14.94 1.78
C TYR A 219 19.58 -14.66 2.69
N ILE A 220 20.35 -13.65 2.34
CA ILE A 220 21.52 -13.19 3.09
C ILE A 220 21.07 -12.01 3.96
N ALA A 221 21.27 -12.12 5.26
CA ALA A 221 20.92 -11.07 6.19
C ALA A 221 21.68 -9.77 5.89
N LYS A 222 20.99 -8.65 5.96
CA LYS A 222 21.51 -7.32 5.72
C LYS A 222 20.78 -6.29 6.57
N ASP A 223 21.54 -5.35 7.16
CA ASP A 223 20.98 -4.17 7.79
C ASP A 223 20.60 -3.15 6.71
N VAL A 224 19.41 -2.60 6.82
CA VAL A 224 18.85 -1.69 5.83
C VAL A 224 18.18 -0.48 6.48
N ILE A 225 17.98 0.58 5.69
CA ILE A 225 17.23 1.77 6.08
C ILE A 225 16.09 1.94 5.09
N VAL A 226 14.85 1.99 5.60
CA VAL A 226 13.67 2.21 4.77
C VAL A 226 13.58 3.68 4.37
N GLU A 227 13.44 3.95 3.09
CA GLU A 227 13.25 5.32 2.58
C GLU A 227 11.87 5.89 2.93
N GLY A 228 11.70 7.22 2.87
CA GLY A 228 10.42 7.89 3.09
C GLY A 228 9.35 7.50 2.08
N ASP A 229 8.09 7.64 2.47
CA ASP A 229 6.91 7.22 1.69
C ASP A 229 6.43 8.33 0.75
N TYR A 230 6.65 8.17 -0.55
CA TYR A 230 6.16 9.10 -1.56
C TYR A 230 4.64 9.16 -1.64
N SER A 231 3.93 8.07 -1.34
CA SER A 231 2.47 8.06 -1.33
C SER A 231 1.92 8.93 -0.20
N ASN A 232 2.53 8.88 1.00
CA ASN A 232 2.12 9.69 2.14
C ASN A 232 2.57 11.14 2.01
N SER A 233 3.75 11.41 1.42
CA SER A 233 4.22 12.78 1.20
C SER A 233 3.31 13.56 0.26
N ALA A 234 2.67 12.90 -0.71
CA ALA A 234 1.78 13.56 -1.66
C ALA A 234 0.65 14.34 -0.98
N PHE A 235 0.11 13.86 0.16
CA PHE A 235 -0.95 14.58 0.88
C PHE A 235 -0.43 15.85 1.57
N LEU A 236 0.81 15.85 2.04
CA LEU A 236 1.46 17.01 2.65
C LEU A 236 1.91 18.01 1.59
N ASP A 237 2.52 17.54 0.51
CA ASP A 237 2.98 18.39 -0.58
C ASP A 237 1.82 19.03 -1.36
N ALA A 238 0.65 18.37 -1.43
CA ALA A 238 -0.56 18.95 -2.04
C ALA A 238 -0.96 20.28 -1.37
N LEU A 239 -0.69 20.45 -0.07
CA LEU A 239 -0.94 21.71 0.63
C LEU A 239 -0.19 22.89 0.02
N ASN A 240 1.02 22.67 -0.52
CA ASN A 240 1.83 23.73 -1.14
C ASN A 240 1.18 24.34 -2.40
N TYR A 241 0.31 23.57 -3.06
CA TYR A 241 -0.50 24.07 -4.18
C TYR A 241 -1.74 24.85 -3.73
N LEU A 242 -1.98 24.96 -2.40
CA LEU A 242 -3.10 25.66 -1.77
C LEU A 242 -2.61 26.84 -0.89
N ASP A 243 -1.55 27.52 -1.33
CA ASP A 243 -0.92 28.65 -0.66
C ASP A 243 -0.41 28.35 0.76
N ASN A 244 0.10 27.15 0.98
CA ASN A 244 0.80 26.74 2.21
C ASN A 244 2.32 26.61 1.95
N LYS A 245 3.10 26.40 3.02
CA LYS A 245 4.57 26.31 2.96
C LYS A 245 5.08 25.13 3.79
N VAL A 246 4.80 23.92 3.33
CA VAL A 246 5.21 22.69 3.98
C VAL A 246 6.49 22.16 3.32
N ASN A 247 7.51 21.90 4.13
CA ASN A 247 8.76 21.27 3.68
C ASN A 247 8.79 19.82 4.15
N VAL A 248 8.66 18.87 3.21
CA VAL A 248 8.64 17.43 3.49
C VAL A 248 10.05 16.87 3.40
N LEU A 249 10.54 16.28 4.48
CA LEU A 249 11.84 15.62 4.56
C LEU A 249 11.71 14.09 4.60
N GLY A 250 12.83 13.39 4.34
CA GLY A 250 12.92 11.92 4.44
C GLY A 250 12.74 11.18 3.10
N LEU A 251 12.38 11.88 2.04
CA LEU A 251 12.34 11.29 0.70
C LEU A 251 13.75 11.09 0.13
N VAL A 252 13.94 10.04 -0.64
CA VAL A 252 15.22 9.67 -1.27
C VAL A 252 15.09 9.76 -2.78
N THR A 253 16.04 10.39 -3.44
CA THR A 253 16.13 10.49 -4.90
C THR A 253 17.50 9.94 -5.35
N PRO A 254 17.54 9.00 -6.32
CA PRO A 254 16.42 8.36 -7.00
C PRO A 254 15.68 7.32 -6.15
N SER A 255 14.37 7.13 -6.39
CA SER A 255 13.55 6.10 -5.77
C SER A 255 12.79 5.28 -6.83
N LEU A 256 12.49 4.01 -6.55
CA LEU A 256 11.64 3.15 -7.39
C LEU A 256 10.14 3.26 -7.04
N GLN A 257 9.76 4.01 -6.00
CA GLN A 257 8.36 4.25 -5.68
C GLN A 257 7.66 4.96 -6.85
N GLY A 258 6.63 4.31 -7.42
CA GLY A 258 5.89 4.85 -8.57
C GLY A 258 5.18 6.15 -8.25
N ASP A 259 4.75 6.29 -7.00
CA ASP A 259 3.99 7.45 -6.54
C ASP A 259 4.81 8.76 -6.51
N LYS A 260 6.14 8.71 -6.66
CA LYS A 260 6.97 9.94 -6.85
C LYS A 260 6.52 10.82 -8.02
N VAL A 261 5.75 10.26 -8.96
CA VAL A 261 5.19 10.98 -10.10
C VAL A 261 4.21 12.09 -9.69
N TYR A 262 3.73 12.10 -8.44
CA TYR A 262 2.82 13.14 -7.95
C TYR A 262 3.40 14.56 -8.14
N LEU A 263 4.72 14.71 -8.01
CA LEU A 263 5.38 16.00 -8.22
C LEU A 263 5.10 16.58 -9.61
N GLU A 264 5.20 15.74 -10.64
CA GLU A 264 4.87 16.12 -12.02
C GLU A 264 3.35 16.33 -12.20
N TYR A 265 2.55 15.46 -11.59
CA TYR A 265 1.09 15.48 -11.74
C TYR A 265 0.47 16.72 -11.09
N PHE A 266 0.96 17.13 -9.93
CA PHE A 266 0.49 18.35 -9.27
C PHE A 266 0.80 19.59 -10.09
N GLU A 267 1.98 19.68 -10.70
CA GLU A 267 2.34 20.77 -11.61
C GLU A 267 1.38 20.85 -12.80
N LYS A 268 1.00 19.72 -13.38
CA LYS A 268 0.06 19.68 -14.50
C LYS A 268 -1.34 20.11 -14.07
N ILE A 269 -1.86 19.56 -12.96
CA ILE A 269 -3.18 19.90 -12.42
C ILE A 269 -3.25 21.40 -12.04
N ASN A 270 -2.15 21.96 -11.54
CA ASN A 270 -2.10 23.38 -11.15
C ASN A 270 -2.16 24.34 -12.35
N LYS A 271 -1.80 23.90 -13.56
CA LYS A 271 -1.77 24.73 -14.76
C LYS A 271 -3.09 24.70 -15.54
N GLU A 272 -3.63 23.51 -15.77
CA GLU A 272 -4.80 23.32 -16.62
C GLU A 272 -5.48 21.97 -16.37
N HIS A 273 -6.67 21.78 -16.95
CA HIS A 273 -7.30 20.47 -17.00
C HIS A 273 -6.42 19.52 -17.84
N THR A 274 -6.07 18.38 -17.28
CA THR A 274 -5.14 17.44 -17.90
C THR A 274 -5.61 16.01 -17.78
N SER A 275 -5.07 15.12 -18.62
CA SER A 275 -5.30 13.67 -18.52
C SER A 275 -4.08 12.97 -17.94
N LEU A 276 -4.26 12.22 -16.86
CA LEU A 276 -3.20 11.54 -16.12
C LEU A 276 -3.51 10.06 -15.94
N SER A 277 -2.52 9.20 -16.13
CA SER A 277 -2.69 7.77 -15.87
C SER A 277 -2.32 7.42 -14.44
N VAL A 278 -3.23 6.77 -13.73
CA VAL A 278 -2.97 6.25 -12.37
C VAL A 278 -2.73 4.74 -12.35
N SER A 279 -2.60 4.09 -13.49
CA SER A 279 -2.39 2.64 -13.57
C SER A 279 -1.14 2.14 -12.81
N ASN A 280 -0.09 2.98 -12.67
CA ASN A 280 1.14 2.65 -11.94
C ASN A 280 1.27 3.35 -10.58
N CYS A 281 0.38 4.28 -10.26
CA CYS A 281 0.35 5.06 -9.02
C CYS A 281 -1.09 5.19 -8.48
N ILE A 282 -1.81 4.09 -8.48
CA ILE A 282 -3.25 4.03 -8.16
C ILE A 282 -3.59 4.63 -6.78
N ASP A 283 -2.63 4.64 -5.87
CA ASP A 283 -2.78 5.16 -4.52
C ASP A 283 -2.78 6.69 -4.45
N LEU A 284 -2.34 7.37 -5.51
CA LEU A 284 -2.43 8.83 -5.62
C LEU A 284 -3.82 9.33 -6.04
N ALA A 285 -4.68 8.47 -6.60
CA ALA A 285 -5.96 8.92 -7.16
C ALA A 285 -6.78 9.82 -6.20
N PRO A 286 -6.95 9.52 -4.89
CA PRO A 286 -7.71 10.38 -4.00
C PRO A 286 -7.13 11.79 -3.86
N VAL A 287 -5.82 11.94 -3.66
CA VAL A 287 -5.20 13.27 -3.52
C VAL A 287 -5.21 14.06 -4.84
N LEU A 288 -5.06 13.37 -5.99
CA LEU A 288 -5.18 14.00 -7.31
C LEU A 288 -6.60 14.52 -7.53
N MET A 289 -7.63 13.74 -7.16
CA MET A 289 -9.03 14.16 -7.24
C MET A 289 -9.31 15.36 -6.34
N ALA A 290 -8.84 15.33 -5.08
CA ALA A 290 -9.01 16.44 -4.14
C ALA A 290 -8.30 17.71 -4.61
N LEU A 291 -7.05 17.64 -5.06
CA LEU A 291 -6.33 18.79 -5.57
C LEU A 291 -6.97 19.33 -6.86
N ALA A 292 -7.35 18.45 -7.78
CA ALA A 292 -7.96 18.82 -9.05
C ALA A 292 -9.32 19.52 -8.87
N SER A 293 -10.11 19.10 -7.86
CA SER A 293 -11.40 19.74 -7.53
C SER A 293 -11.24 21.24 -7.19
N ILE A 294 -10.09 21.61 -6.62
CA ILE A 294 -9.77 22.98 -6.23
C ILE A 294 -9.17 23.77 -7.40
N LYS A 295 -8.50 23.10 -8.33
CA LYS A 295 -7.74 23.72 -9.41
C LYS A 295 -8.53 23.75 -10.73
N HIS A 296 -8.19 22.91 -11.66
CA HIS A 296 -8.73 22.97 -13.03
C HIS A 296 -9.52 21.70 -13.43
N GLY A 297 -9.74 20.76 -12.49
CA GLY A 297 -10.25 19.45 -12.80
C GLY A 297 -9.17 18.53 -13.37
N VAL A 298 -9.50 17.26 -13.59
CA VAL A 298 -8.59 16.25 -14.15
C VAL A 298 -9.37 15.10 -14.76
N THR A 299 -8.82 14.48 -15.81
CA THR A 299 -9.24 13.17 -16.29
C THR A 299 -8.22 12.14 -15.80
N LEU A 300 -8.62 11.20 -14.94
CA LEU A 300 -7.77 10.10 -14.49
C LEU A 300 -8.08 8.84 -15.29
N THR A 301 -7.08 8.20 -15.90
CA THR A 301 -7.20 6.93 -16.62
C THR A 301 -6.52 5.79 -15.87
N GLY A 302 -6.89 4.53 -16.16
CA GLY A 302 -6.35 3.37 -15.44
C GLY A 302 -6.97 3.19 -14.06
N THR A 303 -8.24 3.55 -13.90
CA THR A 303 -8.95 3.65 -12.60
C THR A 303 -9.68 2.39 -12.19
N ASN A 304 -9.80 1.38 -13.05
CA ASN A 304 -10.60 0.17 -12.81
C ASN A 304 -10.30 -0.55 -11.49
N ARG A 305 -9.04 -0.48 -10.99
CA ARG A 305 -8.63 -1.09 -9.71
C ARG A 305 -8.96 -0.27 -8.46
N LEU A 306 -9.50 0.95 -8.60
CA LEU A 306 -9.96 1.74 -7.44
C LEU A 306 -11.08 1.05 -6.68
N LYS A 307 -11.92 0.27 -7.39
CA LYS A 307 -13.06 -0.47 -6.82
C LYS A 307 -12.66 -1.55 -5.80
N ILE A 308 -11.46 -2.10 -5.93
CA ILE A 308 -10.97 -3.25 -5.12
C ILE A 308 -9.93 -2.87 -4.06
N LYS A 309 -9.84 -1.59 -3.74
CA LYS A 309 -8.98 -1.09 -2.67
C LYS A 309 -9.67 -1.21 -1.29
N GLU A 310 -9.19 -0.50 -0.29
CA GLU A 310 -9.77 -0.45 1.07
C GLU A 310 -11.24 -0.01 1.05
N SER A 311 -11.56 0.91 0.14
CA SER A 311 -12.91 1.29 -0.29
C SER A 311 -13.00 1.24 -1.81
N ASP A 312 -14.19 1.41 -2.39
CA ASP A 312 -14.29 1.87 -3.79
C ASP A 312 -13.90 3.35 -3.80
N ARG A 313 -12.60 3.62 -4.01
CA ARG A 313 -12.02 4.97 -3.91
C ARG A 313 -12.63 5.96 -4.89
N ALA A 314 -13.04 5.51 -6.09
CA ALA A 314 -13.67 6.38 -7.07
C ALA A 314 -15.04 6.83 -6.58
N ALA A 315 -15.89 5.89 -6.18
CA ALA A 315 -17.23 6.17 -5.66
C ALA A 315 -17.17 6.97 -4.35
N ALA A 316 -16.27 6.62 -3.43
CA ALA A 316 -16.08 7.34 -2.18
C ALA A 316 -15.70 8.81 -2.43
N MET A 317 -14.67 9.08 -3.25
CA MET A 317 -14.27 10.45 -3.55
C MET A 317 -15.34 11.23 -4.33
N GLN A 318 -16.09 10.59 -5.23
CA GLN A 318 -17.24 11.21 -5.90
C GLN A 318 -18.27 11.68 -4.88
N GLN A 319 -18.67 10.81 -3.95
CA GLN A 319 -19.65 11.12 -2.90
C GLN A 319 -19.15 12.25 -1.99
N GLU A 320 -17.89 12.22 -1.59
CA GLU A 320 -17.35 13.20 -0.66
C GLU A 320 -17.13 14.57 -1.32
N LEU A 321 -16.60 14.61 -2.52
CA LEU A 321 -16.38 15.86 -3.25
C LEU A 321 -17.71 16.52 -3.66
N TYR A 322 -18.79 15.76 -3.85
CA TYR A 322 -20.12 16.31 -4.09
C TYR A 322 -20.59 17.22 -2.93
N LYS A 323 -20.16 16.95 -1.69
CA LYS A 323 -20.49 17.75 -0.50
C LYS A 323 -19.96 19.18 -0.54
N ILE A 324 -19.04 19.48 -1.44
CA ILE A 324 -18.48 20.82 -1.69
C ILE A 324 -18.82 21.37 -3.08
N GLY A 325 -19.76 20.72 -3.79
CA GLY A 325 -20.24 21.18 -5.10
C GLY A 325 -19.44 20.63 -6.30
N VAL A 326 -18.60 19.61 -6.12
CA VAL A 326 -17.79 19.07 -7.21
C VAL A 326 -18.49 17.87 -7.85
N ASN A 327 -18.62 17.91 -9.18
CA ASN A 327 -19.10 16.79 -9.98
C ASN A 327 -17.92 15.90 -10.41
N VAL A 328 -18.10 14.59 -10.28
CA VAL A 328 -17.17 13.58 -10.74
C VAL A 328 -17.93 12.56 -11.58
N ASP A 329 -17.52 12.34 -12.83
CA ASP A 329 -18.05 11.30 -13.68
C ASP A 329 -17.14 10.06 -13.59
N ILE A 330 -17.73 8.89 -13.33
CA ILE A 330 -17.01 7.62 -13.21
C ILE A 330 -17.41 6.70 -14.37
N PHE A 331 -16.40 6.22 -15.08
CA PHE A 331 -16.51 5.25 -16.15
C PHE A 331 -15.75 3.97 -15.78
N ASP A 332 -15.75 2.98 -16.66
CA ASP A 332 -15.14 1.68 -16.33
C ASP A 332 -13.63 1.76 -16.00
N ASN A 333 -12.85 2.51 -16.78
CA ASN A 333 -11.40 2.62 -16.61
C ASN A 333 -10.87 4.07 -16.66
N PHE A 334 -11.74 5.05 -16.49
CA PHE A 334 -11.36 6.44 -16.30
C PHE A 334 -12.43 7.18 -15.48
N LEU A 335 -12.07 8.34 -14.94
CA LEU A 335 -12.99 9.27 -14.29
C LEU A 335 -12.61 10.71 -14.62
N ILE A 336 -13.58 11.60 -14.49
CA ILE A 336 -13.40 13.03 -14.74
C ILE A 336 -13.82 13.78 -13.48
N VAL A 337 -12.91 14.57 -12.91
CA VAL A 337 -13.21 15.56 -11.89
C VAL A 337 -13.41 16.89 -12.59
N HIS A 338 -14.59 17.48 -12.48
CA HIS A 338 -14.91 18.75 -13.13
C HIS A 338 -14.45 19.93 -12.28
N LYS A 339 -14.04 21.03 -12.96
CA LYS A 339 -13.87 22.31 -12.30
C LYS A 339 -15.24 22.86 -11.92
N CYS A 340 -15.45 23.18 -10.64
CA CYS A 340 -16.71 23.66 -10.11
C CYS A 340 -16.50 24.88 -9.20
N ASN A 341 -17.59 25.59 -8.91
CA ASN A 341 -17.57 26.61 -7.86
C ASN A 341 -17.76 25.90 -6.51
N LEU A 342 -16.72 25.95 -5.69
CA LEU A 342 -16.72 25.30 -4.40
C LEU A 342 -17.50 26.09 -3.36
N HIS A 343 -18.11 25.39 -2.42
CA HIS A 343 -18.78 25.96 -1.25
C HIS A 343 -18.39 25.20 0.03
N GLN A 344 -18.71 25.79 1.18
CA GLN A 344 -18.54 25.13 2.48
C GLN A 344 -19.20 23.73 2.45
N PRO A 345 -18.57 22.68 3.01
CA PRO A 345 -19.18 21.36 3.07
C PRO A 345 -20.58 21.38 3.70
N ILE A 346 -21.54 20.78 3.04
CA ILE A 346 -22.94 20.74 3.51
C ILE A 346 -23.16 19.74 4.67
N GLN A 347 -22.21 18.84 4.86
CA GLN A 347 -22.19 17.85 5.95
C GLN A 347 -20.77 17.32 6.15
N ALA A 348 -20.54 16.59 7.26
CA ALA A 348 -19.26 15.94 7.51
C ALA A 348 -18.86 14.99 6.38
N PHE A 349 -17.57 14.94 6.09
CA PHE A 349 -16.99 13.92 5.21
C PHE A 349 -16.93 12.57 5.91
N ASP A 350 -16.92 11.48 5.14
CA ASP A 350 -16.61 10.12 5.63
C ASP A 350 -15.32 9.65 4.98
N SER A 351 -14.43 9.10 5.78
CA SER A 351 -13.21 8.45 5.27
C SER A 351 -13.49 7.12 4.56
N HIS A 352 -14.69 6.58 4.65
CA HIS A 352 -15.06 5.23 4.17
C HIS A 352 -14.10 4.14 4.70
N ASN A 353 -13.58 4.33 5.91
CA ASN A 353 -12.53 3.50 6.51
C ASN A 353 -11.29 3.33 5.60
N ASP A 354 -10.97 4.32 4.78
CA ASP A 354 -9.79 4.36 3.90
C ASP A 354 -8.91 5.56 4.25
N HIS A 355 -7.66 5.26 4.65
CA HIS A 355 -6.67 6.27 5.05
C HIS A 355 -6.40 7.31 3.97
N ARG A 356 -6.42 6.90 2.68
CA ARG A 356 -6.15 7.81 1.57
C ARG A 356 -7.31 8.76 1.30
N ILE A 357 -8.54 8.33 1.56
CA ILE A 357 -9.71 9.22 1.52
C ILE A 357 -9.62 10.25 2.65
N ALA A 358 -9.38 9.81 3.90
CA ALA A 358 -9.25 10.71 5.04
C ALA A 358 -8.17 11.79 4.81
N MET A 359 -6.97 11.37 4.35
CA MET A 359 -5.87 12.28 4.09
C MET A 359 -6.13 13.21 2.88
N ALA A 360 -6.78 12.72 1.82
CA ALA A 360 -7.13 13.53 0.67
C ALA A 360 -8.15 14.62 1.02
N LEU A 361 -9.17 14.28 1.80
CA LEU A 361 -10.19 15.24 2.22
C LEU A 361 -9.64 16.29 3.19
N SER A 362 -8.65 15.91 4.01
CA SER A 362 -8.05 16.85 4.96
C SER A 362 -7.34 18.05 4.32
N ILE A 363 -6.87 17.95 3.06
CA ILE A 363 -6.24 19.08 2.37
C ILE A 363 -7.25 20.22 2.14
N LEU A 364 -8.56 19.92 2.10
CA LEU A 364 -9.63 20.90 1.94
C LEU A 364 -9.70 21.86 3.14
N SER A 365 -9.12 21.50 4.28
CA SER A 365 -9.02 22.38 5.46
C SER A 365 -8.17 23.63 5.22
N SER A 366 -7.42 23.71 4.13
CA SER A 366 -6.80 24.96 3.66
C SER A 366 -7.84 25.99 3.18
N LEU A 367 -9.05 25.56 2.85
CA LEU A 367 -10.12 26.40 2.27
C LEU A 367 -11.35 26.52 3.18
N PHE A 368 -11.70 25.48 3.90
CA PHE A 368 -12.95 25.35 4.65
C PHE A 368 -12.71 24.81 6.06
N ASP A 369 -13.65 25.08 6.97
CA ASP A 369 -13.80 24.26 8.17
C ASP A 369 -14.39 22.92 7.74
N ILE A 370 -13.81 21.81 8.18
CA ILE A 370 -14.23 20.46 7.77
C ILE A 370 -14.36 19.53 8.96
N GLU A 371 -15.20 18.53 8.81
CA GLU A 371 -15.32 17.41 9.73
C GLU A 371 -15.12 16.10 8.94
N ILE A 372 -14.38 15.14 9.50
CA ILE A 372 -14.16 13.83 8.87
C ILE A 372 -14.51 12.73 9.87
N ASP A 373 -15.51 11.92 9.53
CA ASP A 373 -15.87 10.73 10.27
C ASP A 373 -14.88 9.59 9.96
N ASN A 374 -14.73 8.67 10.93
CA ASN A 374 -13.84 7.50 10.82
C ASN A 374 -12.36 7.87 10.51
N TYR A 375 -11.91 9.02 11.00
CA TYR A 375 -10.57 9.55 10.73
C TYR A 375 -9.43 8.60 11.13
N GLN A 376 -9.68 7.69 12.07
CA GLN A 376 -8.69 6.69 12.55
C GLN A 376 -8.21 5.76 11.42
N ALA A 377 -8.88 5.73 10.29
CA ALA A 377 -8.44 5.00 9.11
C ALA A 377 -6.99 5.35 8.71
N VAL A 378 -6.49 6.55 9.02
CA VAL A 378 -5.10 6.95 8.75
C VAL A 378 -4.07 6.05 9.43
N SER A 379 -4.42 5.39 10.54
CA SER A 379 -3.53 4.47 11.26
C SER A 379 -3.06 3.28 10.44
N LYS A 380 -3.74 2.96 9.32
CA LYS A 380 -3.33 1.91 8.38
C LYS A 380 -1.99 2.19 7.69
N SER A 381 -1.63 3.48 7.50
CA SER A 381 -0.37 3.88 6.85
C SER A 381 0.34 5.05 7.50
N TYR A 382 -0.38 5.99 8.13
CA TYR A 382 0.18 7.21 8.73
C TYR A 382 -0.53 7.54 10.06
N PRO A 383 -0.32 6.76 11.13
CA PRO A 383 -0.98 6.94 12.43
C PRO A 383 -0.93 8.36 12.99
N THR A 384 0.19 9.10 12.84
CA THR A 384 0.35 10.47 13.37
C THR A 384 -0.02 11.57 12.37
N TYR A 385 -0.77 11.26 11.31
CA TYR A 385 -1.05 12.22 10.24
C TYR A 385 -1.69 13.52 10.74
N PHE A 386 -2.70 13.44 11.58
CA PHE A 386 -3.39 14.62 12.11
C PHE A 386 -2.54 15.37 13.14
N GLU A 387 -1.75 14.67 13.97
CA GLU A 387 -0.76 15.29 14.87
C GLU A 387 0.30 16.05 14.06
N ASP A 388 0.71 15.53 12.93
CA ASP A 388 1.68 16.19 12.06
C ASP A 388 1.05 17.41 11.36
N LEU A 389 -0.23 17.38 10.99
CA LEU A 389 -0.96 18.57 10.56
C LEU A 389 -1.05 19.63 11.68
N ILE A 390 -1.25 19.24 12.94
CA ILE A 390 -1.22 20.17 14.10
C ILE A 390 0.16 20.82 14.21
N LYS A 391 1.25 20.07 14.12
CA LYS A 391 2.62 20.61 14.13
C LYS A 391 2.87 21.62 13.00
N LEU A 392 2.20 21.44 11.86
CA LEU A 392 2.25 22.35 10.72
C LEU A 392 1.31 23.56 10.86
N GLY A 393 0.58 23.69 11.98
CA GLY A 393 -0.30 24.83 12.26
C GLY A 393 -1.79 24.55 12.10
N GLY A 394 -2.19 23.29 11.86
CA GLY A 394 -3.59 22.89 11.78
C GLY A 394 -4.30 23.01 13.13
N LYS A 395 -5.50 23.57 13.13
CA LYS A 395 -6.38 23.66 14.29
C LYS A 395 -7.33 22.48 14.29
N ILE A 396 -7.00 21.45 15.04
CA ILE A 396 -7.66 20.14 14.99
C ILE A 396 -8.19 19.77 16.37
N THR A 397 -9.43 19.31 16.42
CA THR A 397 -10.07 18.73 17.60
C THR A 397 -10.67 17.37 17.28
N TYR A 398 -10.69 16.49 18.29
CA TYR A 398 -11.21 15.13 18.14
C TYR A 398 -12.52 14.98 18.93
N GLU A 399 -13.50 14.31 18.32
CA GLU A 399 -14.77 13.95 18.96
C GLU A 399 -14.94 12.42 18.94
N ASN A 400 -15.37 11.89 20.09
CA ASN A 400 -15.62 10.45 20.28
C ASN A 400 -16.92 9.98 19.62
#